data_d24e338651d03f429cce042d532a8577
#
_entry.id   d24e338651d03f429cce042d532a8577
#
_cell.length_a   1.000
_cell.length_b   1.000
_cell.length_c   1.000
_cell.angle_alpha   90.00
_cell.angle_beta   90.00
_cell.angle_gamma   90.00
#
_symmetry.space_group_name_H-M   'P 1'
#
loop_
_entity.id
_entity.type
_entity.pdbx_description
1 polymer ?
#
loop_
_entity_poly.entity_id
_entity_poly.type
_entity_poly.pdbx_seq_one_letter_code
_entity_poly.pdbx_strand_id
1 'polypeptide(L)'
;ITRQELQETGVEPDSRRLAELMEMPEDKILKIMKIAKEPISMETPIGDDDDSHLGDFLEDTQTVAPAEAVQNASLSDTVKQVLDSLSPREAKVLRMRFGIEMQSDHTLEEVGKQFDVTRERIRQIETKALRKLRHPSRADKLKSFLDETDN
;
A
#
# COMPACT_ATOMS: atom_id res chain seq x y z
N ILE A 1 3.42 -4.32 37.75
CA ILE A 1 4.44 -3.62 38.53
C ILE A 1 4.05 -2.16 38.70
N THR A 2 3.84 -1.34 37.65
CA THR A 2 3.39 0.06 37.78
C THR A 2 2.13 0.23 38.62
N ARG A 3 1.14 -0.65 38.42
CA ARG A 3 -0.12 -0.64 39.18
C ARG A 3 0.03 -1.06 40.65
N GLN A 4 0.99 -1.95 40.94
CA GLN A 4 1.31 -2.35 42.29
C GLN A 4 2.06 -1.24 43.06
N GLU A 5 3.08 -0.65 42.45
CA GLU A 5 3.81 0.48 43.07
C GLU A 5 2.90 1.69 43.31
N LEU A 6 1.98 1.97 42.37
CA LEU A 6 0.99 3.04 42.55
C LEU A 6 0.05 2.75 43.74
N GLN A 7 -0.33 1.50 43.98
CA GLN A 7 -1.16 1.12 45.14
C GLN A 7 -0.37 1.16 46.45
N GLU A 8 0.93 0.84 46.45
CA GLU A 8 1.75 0.82 47.66
C GLU A 8 2.29 2.21 48.04
N THR A 9 2.68 3.01 47.10
CA THR A 9 3.33 4.31 47.34
C THR A 9 2.39 5.52 47.12
N GLY A 10 1.28 5.33 46.40
CA GLY A 10 0.37 6.41 46.03
C GLY A 10 0.91 7.37 44.97
N VAL A 11 2.11 7.09 44.43
CA VAL A 11 2.79 7.92 43.43
C VAL A 11 3.13 7.07 42.19
N GLU A 12 2.92 7.62 41.01
CA GLU A 12 3.27 6.95 39.76
C GLU A 12 4.80 6.78 39.66
N PRO A 13 5.32 5.54 39.49
CA PRO A 13 6.75 5.27 39.47
C PRO A 13 7.43 5.89 38.25
N ASP A 14 8.52 6.61 38.46
CA ASP A 14 9.38 7.15 37.39
C ASP A 14 10.11 6.04 36.63
N SER A 15 10.56 6.37 35.39
CA SER A 15 11.31 5.44 34.52
C SER A 15 12.52 4.80 35.19
N ARG A 16 13.22 5.55 36.04
CA ARG A 16 14.37 5.06 36.82
C ARG A 16 13.95 4.02 37.86
N ARG A 17 12.88 4.29 38.59
CA ARG A 17 12.35 3.36 39.59
C ARG A 17 11.88 2.05 38.97
N LEU A 18 11.23 2.15 37.80
CA LEU A 18 10.84 0.98 37.01
C LEU A 18 12.04 0.19 36.50
N ALA A 19 13.11 0.87 36.08
CA ALA A 19 14.35 0.22 35.63
C ALA A 19 15.01 -0.59 36.75
N GLU A 20 15.05 -0.06 37.99
CA GLU A 20 15.54 -0.77 39.18
C GLU A 20 14.68 -1.99 39.51
N LEU A 21 13.35 -1.84 39.56
CA LEU A 21 12.42 -2.92 39.89
C LEU A 21 12.38 -4.04 38.87
N MET A 22 12.58 -3.70 37.59
CA MET A 22 12.54 -4.67 36.49
C MET A 22 13.94 -5.17 36.10
N GLU A 23 15.01 -4.72 36.75
CA GLU A 23 16.40 -5.05 36.43
C GLU A 23 16.73 -4.82 34.94
N MET A 24 16.19 -3.75 34.37
CA MET A 24 16.36 -3.41 32.95
C MET A 24 16.90 -1.99 32.75
N PRO A 25 17.65 -1.75 31.65
CA PRO A 25 18.15 -0.42 31.34
C PRO A 25 16.99 0.58 31.13
N GLU A 26 17.13 1.81 31.58
CA GLU A 26 16.13 2.88 31.51
C GLU A 26 15.64 3.14 30.09
N ASP A 27 16.54 3.12 29.09
CA ASP A 27 16.19 3.27 27.66
C ASP A 27 15.18 2.23 27.18
N LYS A 28 15.27 1.01 27.71
CA LYS A 28 14.35 -0.08 27.36
C LYS A 28 12.99 0.14 28.01
N ILE A 29 12.96 0.62 29.24
CA ILE A 29 11.73 0.99 29.94
C ILE A 29 11.01 2.12 29.19
N LEU A 30 11.72 3.19 28.80
CA LEU A 30 11.15 4.29 28.02
C LEU A 30 10.56 3.84 26.68
N LYS A 31 11.22 2.90 26.00
CA LYS A 31 10.68 2.29 24.77
C LYS A 31 9.40 1.51 25.02
N ILE A 32 9.38 0.71 26.09
CA ILE A 32 8.19 -0.09 26.46
C ILE A 32 7.04 0.83 26.86
N MET A 33 7.28 1.91 27.63
CA MET A 33 6.26 2.87 28.00
C MET A 33 5.65 3.61 26.79
N LYS A 34 6.46 3.87 25.75
CA LYS A 34 5.94 4.46 24.50
C LYS A 34 5.01 3.50 23.72
N ILE A 35 5.25 2.20 23.82
CA ILE A 35 4.47 1.16 23.13
C ILE A 35 3.21 0.80 23.95
N ALA A 36 3.29 0.89 25.29
CA ALA A 36 2.22 0.53 26.22
C ALA A 36 1.10 1.57 26.35
N LYS A 37 0.93 2.45 25.37
CA LYS A 37 -0.19 3.39 25.35
C LYS A 37 -1.50 2.61 25.21
N GLU A 38 -2.42 2.82 26.13
CA GLU A 38 -3.76 2.26 26.02
C GLU A 38 -4.49 2.88 24.80
N PRO A 39 -5.23 2.07 24.03
CA PRO A 39 -6.02 2.60 22.93
C PRO A 39 -7.12 3.52 23.46
N ILE A 40 -7.28 4.67 22.84
CA ILE A 40 -8.34 5.62 23.15
C ILE A 40 -9.62 5.16 22.42
N SER A 41 -10.79 5.23 23.11
CA SER A 41 -12.05 4.90 22.47
C SER A 41 -12.40 5.94 21.40
N MET A 42 -12.91 5.48 20.27
CA MET A 42 -13.42 6.36 19.21
C MET A 42 -14.71 7.09 19.61
N GLU A 43 -15.40 6.60 20.63
CA GLU A 43 -16.60 7.21 21.22
C GLU A 43 -16.26 8.26 22.29
N THR A 44 -14.98 8.58 22.47
CA THR A 44 -14.59 9.64 23.41
C THR A 44 -15.10 10.99 22.91
N PRO A 45 -15.93 11.71 23.71
CA PRO A 45 -16.46 13.01 23.30
C PRO A 45 -15.35 14.06 23.19
N ILE A 46 -15.45 14.94 22.22
CA ILE A 46 -14.50 16.04 22.00
C ILE A 46 -15.23 17.37 22.16
N GLY A 47 -14.82 18.15 23.15
CA GLY A 47 -15.43 19.44 23.50
C GLY A 47 -16.54 19.32 24.52
N ASP A 48 -17.31 20.39 24.68
CA ASP A 48 -18.42 20.49 25.63
C ASP A 48 -19.76 20.01 25.04
N ASP A 49 -19.82 19.73 23.75
CA ASP A 49 -21.00 19.21 23.05
C ASP A 49 -20.96 17.67 22.98
N ASP A 50 -21.98 17.00 23.49
CA ASP A 50 -22.10 15.55 23.53
C ASP A 50 -22.25 14.89 22.12
N ASP A 51 -22.37 15.70 21.06
CA ASP A 51 -22.65 15.21 19.70
C ASP A 51 -21.37 14.93 18.88
N SER A 52 -20.19 15.34 19.34
CA SER A 52 -18.93 15.19 18.60
C SER A 52 -18.00 14.17 19.26
N HIS A 53 -17.65 13.10 18.54
CA HIS A 53 -16.80 12.02 19.03
C HIS A 53 -15.47 11.97 18.27
N LEU A 54 -14.43 11.39 18.86
CA LEU A 54 -13.12 11.23 18.23
C LEU A 54 -13.20 10.51 16.87
N GLY A 55 -14.13 9.59 16.73
CA GLY A 55 -14.36 8.84 15.49
C GLY A 55 -14.77 9.71 14.31
N ASP A 56 -15.48 10.83 14.55
CA ASP A 56 -15.95 11.73 13.50
C ASP A 56 -14.83 12.50 12.81
N PHE A 57 -13.67 12.61 13.48
CA PHE A 57 -12.47 13.29 12.97
C PHE A 57 -11.45 12.33 12.33
N LEU A 58 -11.71 11.03 12.36
CA LEU A 58 -10.84 10.02 11.75
C LEU A 58 -11.31 9.72 10.34
N GLU A 59 -10.50 10.12 9.36
CA GLU A 59 -10.75 9.82 7.95
C GLU A 59 -10.50 8.34 7.64
N ASP A 60 -11.45 7.70 6.96
CA ASP A 60 -11.28 6.35 6.43
C ASP A 60 -10.39 6.38 5.17
N THR A 61 -9.13 6.03 5.36
CA THR A 61 -8.15 5.95 4.27
C THR A 61 -8.10 4.57 3.58
N GLN A 62 -8.88 3.59 4.06
CA GLN A 62 -8.88 2.23 3.49
C GLN A 62 -9.97 2.03 2.45
N THR A 63 -11.07 2.74 2.56
CA THR A 63 -12.17 2.65 1.60
C THR A 63 -11.87 3.54 0.39
N VAL A 64 -11.77 2.90 -0.77
CA VAL A 64 -11.52 3.61 -2.04
C VAL A 64 -12.73 4.50 -2.37
N ALA A 65 -12.50 5.79 -2.60
CA ALA A 65 -13.56 6.72 -2.97
C ALA A 65 -14.24 6.28 -4.29
N PRO A 66 -15.57 6.44 -4.42
CA PRO A 66 -16.29 6.02 -5.64
C PRO A 66 -15.70 6.61 -6.92
N ALA A 67 -15.24 7.86 -6.91
CA ALA A 67 -14.60 8.50 -8.04
C ALA A 67 -13.28 7.79 -8.42
N GLU A 68 -12.45 7.46 -7.45
CA GLU A 68 -11.19 6.73 -7.64
C GLU A 68 -11.45 5.30 -8.15
N ALA A 69 -12.48 4.62 -7.64
CA ALA A 69 -12.88 3.31 -8.12
C ALA A 69 -13.25 3.33 -9.60
N VAL A 70 -13.99 4.35 -10.06
CA VAL A 70 -14.36 4.55 -11.48
C VAL A 70 -13.13 4.86 -12.32
N GLN A 71 -12.22 5.70 -11.85
CA GLN A 71 -10.96 5.99 -12.55
C GLN A 71 -10.12 4.73 -12.73
N ASN A 72 -9.94 3.93 -11.67
CA ASN A 72 -9.18 2.68 -11.71
C ASN A 72 -9.81 1.67 -12.70
N ALA A 73 -11.14 1.57 -12.72
CA ALA A 73 -11.85 0.74 -13.68
C ALA A 73 -11.64 1.22 -15.13
N SER A 74 -11.76 2.52 -15.37
CA SER A 74 -11.56 3.13 -16.69
C SER A 74 -10.12 2.97 -17.18
N LEU A 75 -9.13 3.17 -16.30
CA LEU A 75 -7.72 2.92 -16.59
C LEU A 75 -7.49 1.43 -16.96
N SER A 76 -8.05 0.51 -16.18
CA SER A 76 -7.94 -0.93 -16.45
C SER A 76 -8.46 -1.28 -17.83
N ASP A 77 -9.65 -0.77 -18.20
CA ASP A 77 -10.26 -1.02 -19.51
C ASP A 77 -9.46 -0.39 -20.65
N THR A 78 -8.92 0.81 -20.44
CA THR A 78 -8.05 1.47 -21.43
C THR A 78 -6.75 0.69 -21.64
N VAL A 79 -6.12 0.20 -20.57
CA VAL A 79 -4.92 -0.64 -20.64
C VAL A 79 -5.21 -1.92 -21.44
N LYS A 80 -6.36 -2.59 -21.18
CA LYS A 80 -6.78 -3.76 -21.97
C LYS A 80 -6.89 -3.46 -23.45
N GLN A 81 -7.60 -2.39 -23.81
CA GLN A 81 -7.76 -1.97 -25.21
C GLN A 81 -6.41 -1.68 -25.89
N VAL A 82 -5.49 -1.02 -25.17
CA VAL A 82 -4.16 -0.72 -25.70
C VAL A 82 -3.34 -2.00 -25.90
N LEU A 83 -3.41 -2.96 -24.96
CA LEU A 83 -2.76 -4.27 -25.08
C LEU A 83 -3.34 -5.08 -26.24
N ASP A 84 -4.65 -5.03 -26.48
CA ASP A 84 -5.32 -5.74 -27.58
C ASP A 84 -4.90 -5.20 -28.96
N SER A 85 -4.35 -4.00 -29.02
CA SER A 85 -3.76 -3.44 -30.25
C SER A 85 -2.39 -4.03 -30.61
N LEU A 86 -1.79 -4.82 -29.73
CA LEU A 86 -0.53 -5.55 -29.95
C LEU A 86 -0.80 -6.92 -30.57
N SER A 87 0.27 -7.61 -31.02
CA SER A 87 0.11 -9.01 -31.38
C SER A 87 -0.24 -9.85 -30.16
N PRO A 88 -1.03 -10.96 -30.31
CA PRO A 88 -1.44 -11.80 -29.18
C PRO A 88 -0.26 -12.29 -28.32
N ARG A 89 0.88 -12.53 -28.96
CA ARG A 89 2.09 -12.98 -28.25
C ARG A 89 2.72 -11.86 -27.42
N GLU A 90 2.80 -10.63 -27.98
CA GLU A 90 3.32 -9.46 -27.28
C GLU A 90 2.40 -9.09 -26.10
N ALA A 91 1.09 -9.05 -26.32
CA ALA A 91 0.10 -8.78 -25.29
C ALA A 91 0.18 -9.78 -24.12
N LYS A 92 0.26 -11.09 -24.43
CA LYS A 92 0.35 -12.13 -23.39
C LYS A 92 1.65 -12.03 -22.59
N VAL A 93 2.79 -11.73 -23.24
CA VAL A 93 4.06 -11.49 -22.52
C VAL A 93 3.94 -10.31 -21.57
N LEU A 94 3.37 -9.18 -21.98
CA LEU A 94 3.19 -8.03 -21.10
C LEU A 94 2.21 -8.30 -19.97
N ARG A 95 1.07 -8.96 -20.23
CA ARG A 95 0.12 -9.34 -19.17
C ARG A 95 0.80 -10.17 -18.09
N MET A 96 1.59 -11.15 -18.45
CA MET A 96 2.30 -11.99 -17.49
C MET A 96 3.41 -11.25 -16.75
N ARG A 97 4.18 -10.42 -17.44
CA ARG A 97 5.29 -9.68 -16.84
C ARG A 97 4.82 -8.66 -15.79
N PHE A 98 3.70 -7.99 -16.05
CA PHE A 98 3.16 -6.95 -15.19
C PHE A 98 1.96 -7.39 -14.35
N GLY A 99 1.61 -8.68 -14.37
CA GLY A 99 0.49 -9.20 -13.60
C GLY A 99 -0.88 -8.66 -14.05
N ILE A 100 -1.00 -8.13 -15.29
CA ILE A 100 -2.24 -7.54 -15.78
C ILE A 100 -3.28 -8.64 -15.99
N GLU A 101 -4.41 -8.56 -15.31
CA GLU A 101 -5.47 -9.58 -15.26
C GLU A 101 -5.01 -10.93 -14.64
N MET A 102 -3.94 -10.91 -13.84
CA MET A 102 -3.38 -12.07 -13.15
C MET A 102 -3.21 -11.77 -11.66
N GLN A 103 -3.03 -12.81 -10.84
CA GLN A 103 -2.84 -12.66 -9.40
C GLN A 103 -1.44 -12.15 -9.01
N SER A 104 -0.43 -12.32 -9.88
CA SER A 104 0.94 -11.89 -9.65
C SER A 104 1.68 -11.61 -10.96
N ASP A 105 2.74 -10.84 -10.88
CA ASP A 105 3.73 -10.68 -11.93
C ASP A 105 4.64 -11.91 -12.05
N HIS A 106 5.19 -12.13 -13.22
CA HIS A 106 6.09 -13.25 -13.52
C HIS A 106 7.46 -12.73 -13.95
N THR A 107 8.51 -13.44 -13.59
CA THR A 107 9.88 -13.15 -14.04
C THR A 107 10.07 -13.47 -15.52
N LEU A 108 11.09 -12.87 -16.15
CA LEU A 108 11.41 -13.18 -17.57
C LEU A 108 11.70 -14.65 -17.81
N GLU A 109 12.21 -15.34 -16.79
CA GLU A 109 12.55 -16.76 -16.87
C GLU A 109 11.30 -17.64 -16.83
N GLU A 110 10.34 -17.33 -15.95
CA GLU A 110 9.05 -18.05 -15.86
C GLU A 110 8.23 -17.87 -17.13
N VAL A 111 8.16 -16.62 -17.64
CA VAL A 111 7.52 -16.35 -18.93
C VAL A 111 8.23 -17.10 -20.05
N GLY A 112 9.56 -17.14 -20.05
CA GLY A 112 10.36 -17.91 -21.02
C GLY A 112 10.02 -19.39 -21.01
N LYS A 113 9.92 -20.00 -19.84
CA LYS A 113 9.49 -21.41 -19.67
C LYS A 113 8.10 -21.66 -20.25
N GLN A 114 7.15 -20.75 -20.01
CA GLN A 114 5.77 -20.93 -20.49
C GLN A 114 5.64 -20.80 -22.02
N PHE A 115 6.51 -20.01 -22.66
CA PHE A 115 6.53 -19.83 -24.12
C PHE A 115 7.54 -20.72 -24.83
N ASP A 116 8.26 -21.57 -24.10
CA ASP A 116 9.35 -22.42 -24.59
C ASP A 116 10.41 -21.62 -25.37
N VAL A 117 10.85 -20.50 -24.77
CA VAL A 117 11.87 -19.62 -25.33
C VAL A 117 12.83 -19.12 -24.23
N THR A 118 14.00 -18.63 -24.66
CA THR A 118 15.00 -18.11 -23.74
C THR A 118 14.56 -16.80 -23.07
N ARG A 119 15.05 -16.54 -21.85
CA ARG A 119 14.88 -15.28 -21.13
C ARG A 119 15.16 -14.04 -22.00
N GLU A 120 16.25 -14.11 -22.79
CA GLU A 120 16.65 -13.01 -23.66
C GLU A 120 15.62 -12.76 -24.78
N ARG A 121 15.00 -13.82 -25.29
CA ARG A 121 13.94 -13.69 -26.29
C ARG A 121 12.70 -13.02 -25.74
N ILE A 122 12.32 -13.31 -24.50
CA ILE A 122 11.21 -12.62 -23.82
C ILE A 122 11.55 -11.14 -23.62
N ARG A 123 12.77 -10.80 -23.18
CA ARG A 123 13.22 -9.42 -23.04
C ARG A 123 13.13 -8.64 -24.35
N GLN A 124 13.49 -9.27 -25.47
CA GLN A 124 13.37 -8.65 -26.81
C GLN A 124 11.90 -8.40 -27.18
N ILE A 125 11.01 -9.36 -26.90
CA ILE A 125 9.57 -9.23 -27.16
C ILE A 125 8.99 -8.10 -26.29
N GLU A 126 9.31 -8.08 -25.00
CA GLU A 126 8.90 -7.01 -24.05
C GLU A 126 9.34 -5.62 -24.54
N THR A 127 10.64 -5.47 -24.85
CA THR A 127 11.18 -4.19 -25.36
C THR A 127 10.49 -3.74 -26.63
N LYS A 128 10.23 -4.66 -27.55
CA LYS A 128 9.53 -4.35 -28.81
C LYS A 128 8.09 -3.96 -28.57
N ALA A 129 7.39 -4.65 -27.68
CA ALA A 129 6.02 -4.36 -27.30
C ALA A 129 5.92 -2.99 -26.63
N LEU A 130 6.76 -2.68 -25.65
CA LEU A 130 6.82 -1.38 -24.98
C LEU A 130 7.13 -0.24 -25.98
N ARG A 131 8.03 -0.47 -26.96
CA ARG A 131 8.30 0.52 -28.02
C ARG A 131 7.06 0.80 -28.86
N LYS A 132 6.25 -0.22 -29.18
CA LYS A 132 4.98 -0.05 -29.89
C LYS A 132 3.95 0.74 -29.06
N LEU A 133 3.92 0.54 -27.75
CA LEU A 133 3.03 1.25 -26.82
C LEU A 133 3.41 2.75 -26.69
N ARG A 134 4.67 3.08 -26.81
CA ARG A 134 5.15 4.49 -26.80
C ARG A 134 4.74 5.30 -28.02
N HIS A 135 4.21 4.67 -29.05
CA HIS A 135 3.73 5.40 -30.22
C HIS A 135 2.57 6.34 -29.84
N PRO A 136 2.55 7.60 -30.30
CA PRO A 136 1.57 8.61 -29.88
C PRO A 136 0.12 8.13 -29.94
N SER A 137 -0.27 7.42 -31.01
CA SER A 137 -1.63 6.89 -31.18
C SER A 137 -2.11 5.93 -30.06
N ARG A 138 -1.19 5.39 -29.26
CA ARG A 138 -1.50 4.53 -28.11
C ARG A 138 -1.19 5.21 -26.80
N ALA A 139 -0.07 5.93 -26.74
CA ALA A 139 0.36 6.67 -25.56
C ALA A 139 -0.64 7.76 -25.15
N ASP A 140 -1.23 8.47 -26.14
CA ASP A 140 -2.20 9.55 -25.88
C ASP A 140 -3.45 9.06 -25.14
N LYS A 141 -3.86 7.80 -25.34
CA LYS A 141 -4.99 7.21 -24.62
C LYS A 141 -4.70 6.99 -23.12
N LEU A 142 -3.44 6.83 -22.76
CA LEU A 142 -3.01 6.61 -21.36
C LEU A 142 -2.54 7.90 -20.68
N LYS A 143 -2.23 8.95 -21.45
CA LYS A 143 -1.76 10.23 -20.91
C LYS A 143 -2.76 10.90 -20.00
N SER A 144 -4.05 10.87 -20.35
CA SER A 144 -5.11 11.48 -19.54
C SER A 144 -5.14 10.96 -18.09
N PHE A 145 -4.71 9.74 -17.87
CA PHE A 145 -4.65 9.16 -16.52
C PHE A 145 -3.37 9.49 -15.76
N LEU A 146 -2.29 9.89 -16.45
CA LEU A 146 -1.02 10.31 -15.81
C LEU A 146 -1.11 11.75 -15.31
N ASP A 147 -1.74 12.63 -16.08
CA ASP A 147 -1.87 14.06 -15.76
C ASP A 147 -2.79 14.29 -14.53
N GLU A 148 -3.70 13.35 -14.22
CA GLU A 148 -4.59 13.40 -13.06
C GLU A 148 -3.94 12.91 -11.75
N THR A 149 -2.83 12.15 -11.84
CA THR A 149 -2.13 11.62 -10.64
C THR A 149 -1.06 12.57 -10.09
N ASP A 150 -0.67 13.60 -10.85
CA ASP A 150 0.35 14.59 -10.47
C ASP A 150 -0.23 15.87 -9.84
N ASN A 151 -1.52 15.91 -9.52
CA ASN A 151 -2.22 17.01 -8.85
C ASN A 151 -2.66 16.58 -7.48
#